data_d5cb25765c148dae7849f9b929c6629d
#
_entry.id   d5cb25765c148dae7849f9b929c6629d
#
_cell.length_a   1.000
_cell.length_b   1.000
_cell.length_c   1.000
_cell.angle_alpha   90.00
_cell.angle_beta   90.00
_cell.angle_gamma   90.00
#
_symmetry.space_group_name_H-M   'P 1'
#
loop_
_entity.id
_entity.type
_entity.pdbx_description
1 polymer ?
#
loop_
_entity_poly.entity_id
_entity_poly.type
_entity_poly.pdbx_seq_one_letter_code
_entity_poly.pdbx_strand_id
1 'polypeptide(L)'
;KPLHIGHLRSAIIGESVKRIDRWFGNHVIGDIHLGDWGLQMGLIIAQLQDDQPELPYFDDSFTGGYPEAAPFTISELEKIYPAASARSKEDEAFAARAHDATYQLQSGKRGYRALWRHILNVSVADMKRNYEKLDVHFDVWLGESDAQPYIPKMLKLVEEKHLAVRSEGALVVPVQEDADTKDIPPCILVK
;
A
#
# COMPACT_ATOMS: atom_id res chain seq x y z
N LYS A 1 2.09 2.86 9.28
CA LYS A 1 2.17 2.01 10.49
C LYS A 1 3.62 1.93 10.94
N PRO A 2 3.94 2.19 12.22
CA PRO A 2 5.31 2.13 12.71
C PRO A 2 5.90 0.73 12.56
N LEU A 3 7.22 0.67 12.37
CA LEU A 3 7.93 -0.60 12.34
C LEU A 3 7.90 -1.22 13.74
N HIS A 4 7.53 -2.49 13.80
CA HIS A 4 7.59 -3.28 15.02
C HIS A 4 8.57 -4.45 14.85
N ILE A 5 8.86 -5.17 15.93
CA ILE A 5 9.88 -6.23 15.96
C ILE A 5 9.72 -7.28 14.85
N GLY A 6 8.47 -7.57 14.43
CA GLY A 6 8.22 -8.50 13.34
C GLY A 6 8.76 -8.00 11.99
N HIS A 7 8.61 -6.70 11.70
CA HIS A 7 9.16 -6.09 10.48
C HIS A 7 10.69 -6.02 10.54
N LEU A 8 11.24 -5.62 11.68
CA LEU A 8 12.69 -5.50 11.88
C LEU A 8 13.38 -6.86 11.73
N ARG A 9 12.78 -7.92 12.28
CA ARG A 9 13.31 -9.27 12.14
C ARG A 9 13.40 -9.72 10.68
N SER A 10 12.33 -9.51 9.91
CA SER A 10 12.30 -9.87 8.49
C SER A 10 13.36 -9.10 7.70
N ALA A 11 13.52 -7.81 7.99
CA ALA A 11 14.51 -6.95 7.35
C ALA A 11 15.95 -7.39 7.65
N ILE A 12 16.27 -7.74 8.91
CA ILE A 12 17.60 -8.22 9.32
C ILE A 12 17.91 -9.57 8.63
N ILE A 13 16.94 -10.48 8.56
CA ILE A 13 17.13 -11.77 7.86
C ILE A 13 17.38 -11.53 6.37
N GLY A 14 16.56 -10.69 5.72
CA GLY A 14 16.71 -10.36 4.31
C GLY A 14 18.06 -9.70 4.01
N GLU A 15 18.51 -8.77 4.85
CA GLU A 15 19.81 -8.13 4.75
C GLU A 15 20.96 -9.15 4.86
N SER A 16 20.84 -10.08 5.82
CA SER A 16 21.85 -11.13 6.01
C SER A 16 21.94 -12.04 4.78
N VAL A 17 20.82 -12.49 4.24
CA VAL A 17 20.75 -13.31 3.02
C VAL A 17 21.36 -12.56 1.83
N LYS A 18 20.97 -11.29 1.64
CA LYS A 18 21.50 -10.43 0.58
C LYS A 18 23.03 -10.30 0.66
N ARG A 19 23.58 -10.08 1.86
CA ARG A 19 25.04 -9.95 2.07
C ARG A 19 25.77 -11.26 1.78
N ILE A 20 25.24 -12.39 2.23
CA ILE A 20 25.80 -13.72 1.96
C ILE A 20 25.83 -13.98 0.46
N ASP A 21 24.74 -13.72 -0.23
CA ASP A 21 24.60 -14.00 -1.65
C ASP A 21 25.53 -13.11 -2.50
N ARG A 22 25.66 -11.83 -2.10
CA ARG A 22 26.66 -10.92 -2.68
C ARG A 22 28.10 -11.37 -2.42
N TRP A 23 28.38 -11.95 -1.25
CA TRP A 23 29.70 -12.52 -0.93
C TRP A 23 30.07 -13.66 -1.89
N PHE A 24 29.11 -14.46 -2.32
CA PHE A 24 29.30 -15.49 -3.34
C PHE A 24 29.45 -14.93 -4.77
N GLY A 25 29.44 -13.63 -4.95
CA GLY A 25 29.63 -12.98 -6.25
C GLY A 25 28.35 -12.79 -7.06
N ASN A 26 27.18 -13.06 -6.49
CA ASN A 26 25.91 -12.85 -7.18
C ASN A 26 25.51 -11.36 -7.19
N HIS A 27 24.82 -10.96 -8.26
CA HIS A 27 24.15 -9.66 -8.31
C HIS A 27 22.80 -9.76 -7.63
N VAL A 28 22.67 -9.10 -6.49
CA VAL A 28 21.44 -9.12 -5.66
C VAL A 28 20.88 -7.73 -5.52
N ILE A 29 19.59 -7.58 -5.82
CA ILE A 29 18.82 -6.35 -5.63
C ILE A 29 17.92 -6.55 -4.41
N GLY A 30 18.11 -5.72 -3.39
CA GLY A 30 17.24 -5.66 -2.22
C GLY A 30 16.10 -4.68 -2.44
N ASP A 31 14.88 -5.18 -2.47
CA ASP A 31 13.68 -4.36 -2.55
C ASP A 31 12.93 -4.36 -1.21
N ILE A 32 12.38 -3.20 -0.84
CA ILE A 32 11.35 -3.09 0.18
C ILE A 32 10.01 -2.86 -0.51
N HIS A 33 9.12 -3.82 -0.42
CA HIS A 33 7.80 -3.71 -1.04
C HIS A 33 6.80 -3.04 -0.10
N LEU A 34 6.38 -1.82 -0.45
CA LEU A 34 5.50 -0.99 0.38
C LEU A 34 4.03 -1.26 0.07
N GLY A 35 3.23 -1.50 1.11
CA GLY A 35 1.77 -1.51 1.01
C GLY A 35 1.21 -0.10 1.01
N ASP A 36 1.27 0.59 -0.11
CA ASP A 36 0.99 2.03 -0.24
C ASP A 36 -0.25 2.36 -1.09
N TRP A 37 -1.02 1.34 -1.50
CA TRP A 37 -2.05 1.52 -2.51
C TRP A 37 -3.45 1.00 -2.14
N GLY A 38 -3.55 0.30 -1.02
CA GLY A 38 -4.78 -0.34 -0.57
C GLY A 38 -5.66 0.52 0.32
N LEU A 39 -6.65 -0.13 0.95
CA LEU A 39 -7.66 0.47 1.83
C LEU A 39 -7.05 1.30 2.97
N GLN A 40 -5.85 0.96 3.44
CA GLN A 40 -5.16 1.72 4.47
C GLN A 40 -4.95 3.19 4.09
N MET A 41 -4.74 3.49 2.81
CA MET A 41 -4.64 4.86 2.33
C MET A 41 -6.00 5.57 2.37
N GLY A 42 -7.06 4.89 1.94
CA GLY A 42 -8.41 5.43 2.02
C GLY A 42 -8.87 5.69 3.46
N LEU A 43 -8.51 4.82 4.40
CA LEU A 43 -8.81 5.02 5.83
C LEU A 43 -8.14 6.29 6.37
N ILE A 44 -6.86 6.50 6.06
CA ILE A 44 -6.13 7.71 6.47
C ILE A 44 -6.76 8.96 5.83
N ILE A 45 -7.06 8.91 4.53
CA ILE A 45 -7.65 10.04 3.80
C ILE A 45 -9.03 10.38 4.38
N ALA A 46 -9.90 9.39 4.61
CA ALA A 46 -11.23 9.61 5.15
C ALA A 46 -11.18 10.18 6.58
N GLN A 47 -10.25 9.71 7.41
CA GLN A 47 -10.08 10.24 8.76
C GLN A 47 -9.54 11.67 8.73
N LEU A 48 -8.54 11.96 7.91
CA LEU A 48 -8.00 13.33 7.75
C LEU A 48 -9.06 14.29 7.22
N GLN A 49 -9.96 13.85 6.35
CA GLN A 49 -11.06 14.66 5.87
C GLN A 49 -12.06 15.03 6.98
N ASP A 50 -12.28 14.13 7.94
CA ASP A 50 -13.13 14.44 9.11
C ASP A 50 -12.42 15.37 10.11
N ASP A 51 -11.11 15.13 10.34
CA ASP A 51 -10.33 15.88 11.34
C ASP A 51 -9.93 17.28 10.85
N GLN A 52 -9.69 17.46 9.55
CA GLN A 52 -9.17 18.68 8.93
C GLN A 52 -9.84 18.93 7.56
N PRO A 53 -11.16 19.14 7.52
CA PRO A 53 -11.93 19.28 6.27
C PRO A 53 -11.52 20.49 5.42
N GLU A 54 -10.89 21.49 6.02
CA GLU A 54 -10.43 22.72 5.38
C GLU A 54 -9.16 22.57 4.56
N LEU A 55 -8.50 21.42 4.62
CA LEU A 55 -7.29 21.19 3.85
C LEU A 55 -7.57 21.22 2.33
N PRO A 56 -6.70 21.85 1.54
CA PRO A 56 -6.92 22.01 0.09
C PRO A 56 -6.98 20.69 -0.68
N TYR A 57 -6.58 19.59 -0.07
CA TYR A 57 -6.63 18.25 -0.66
C TYR A 57 -8.05 17.72 -0.83
N PHE A 58 -9.01 18.28 -0.09
CA PHE A 58 -10.43 17.88 -0.06
C PHE A 58 -11.32 18.83 -0.86
N ASP A 59 -10.79 19.96 -1.30
CA ASP A 59 -11.50 20.94 -2.15
C ASP A 59 -11.31 20.58 -3.63
N ASP A 60 -12.37 20.09 -4.27
CA ASP A 60 -12.37 19.73 -5.68
C ASP A 60 -12.23 20.95 -6.61
N SER A 61 -12.51 22.15 -6.10
CA SER A 61 -12.33 23.42 -6.84
C SER A 61 -10.90 23.96 -6.76
N PHE A 62 -10.05 23.41 -5.88
CA PHE A 62 -8.70 23.89 -5.68
C PHE A 62 -7.81 23.63 -6.90
N THR A 63 -7.36 24.69 -7.56
CA THR A 63 -6.52 24.64 -8.75
C THR A 63 -5.05 24.99 -8.51
N GLY A 64 -4.73 25.46 -7.30
CA GLY A 64 -3.38 25.85 -6.89
C GLY A 64 -2.39 24.68 -6.77
N GLY A 65 -1.13 25.02 -6.43
CA GLY A 65 -0.13 24.05 -5.98
C GLY A 65 -0.44 23.61 -4.55
N TYR A 66 -0.38 22.30 -4.28
CA TYR A 66 -0.50 21.81 -2.91
C TYR A 66 0.73 22.17 -2.08
N PRO A 67 0.59 22.39 -0.77
CA PRO A 67 1.70 22.68 0.13
C PRO A 67 2.82 21.63 0.00
N GLU A 68 4.08 22.06 0.08
CA GLU A 68 5.23 21.14 0.08
C GLU A 68 5.36 20.40 1.43
N ALA A 69 4.99 21.05 2.53
CA ALA A 69 4.98 20.46 3.86
C ALA A 69 3.78 19.52 4.04
N ALA A 70 4.01 18.36 4.61
CA ALA A 70 2.92 17.46 4.99
C ALA A 70 2.04 18.10 6.08
N PRO A 71 0.70 17.93 6.02
CA PRO A 71 -0.21 18.47 7.02
C PRO A 71 -0.20 17.65 8.33
N PHE A 72 0.69 16.70 8.47
CA PHE A 72 0.83 15.80 9.62
C PHE A 72 2.29 15.35 9.79
N THR A 73 2.60 14.92 11.00
CA THR A 73 3.85 14.26 11.37
C THR A 73 3.70 12.74 11.33
N ILE A 74 4.82 12.00 11.44
CA ILE A 74 4.79 10.53 11.57
C ILE A 74 4.02 10.11 12.84
N SER A 75 4.19 10.81 13.95
CA SER A 75 3.50 10.50 15.22
C SER A 75 1.98 10.70 15.15
N GLU A 76 1.50 11.60 14.30
CA GLU A 76 0.08 11.76 14.02
C GLU A 76 -0.44 10.64 13.12
N LEU A 77 0.28 10.27 12.06
CA LEU A 77 -0.07 9.12 11.21
C LEU A 77 -0.14 7.80 12.00
N GLU A 78 0.73 7.62 12.98
CA GLU A 78 0.73 6.48 13.89
C GLU A 78 -0.55 6.36 14.74
N LYS A 79 -1.24 7.47 14.97
CA LYS A 79 -2.53 7.52 15.69
C LYS A 79 -3.72 7.45 14.74
N ILE A 80 -3.64 8.17 13.61
CA ILE A 80 -4.72 8.27 12.61
C ILE A 80 -5.09 6.90 12.06
N TYR A 81 -4.11 6.12 11.60
CA TYR A 81 -4.41 4.84 10.95
C TYR A 81 -5.08 3.81 11.88
N PRO A 82 -4.58 3.53 13.11
CA PRO A 82 -5.26 2.60 14.02
C PRO A 82 -6.66 3.07 14.41
N ALA A 83 -6.85 4.38 14.64
CA ALA A 83 -8.15 4.96 14.96
C ALA A 83 -9.15 4.78 13.80
N ALA A 84 -8.74 5.11 12.58
CA ALA A 84 -9.54 4.91 11.38
C ALA A 84 -9.86 3.43 11.13
N SER A 85 -8.90 2.54 11.34
CA SER A 85 -9.09 1.10 11.19
C SER A 85 -10.03 0.51 12.25
N ALA A 86 -10.02 1.01 13.48
CA ALA A 86 -10.98 0.62 14.52
C ALA A 86 -12.38 1.12 14.17
N ARG A 87 -12.49 2.41 13.83
CA ARG A 87 -13.77 3.05 13.45
C ARG A 87 -14.43 2.36 12.26
N SER A 88 -13.69 1.97 11.25
CA SER A 88 -14.25 1.31 10.06
C SER A 88 -14.91 -0.05 10.32
N LYS A 89 -14.66 -0.65 11.48
CA LYS A 89 -15.31 -1.91 11.90
C LYS A 89 -16.65 -1.70 12.59
N GLU A 90 -16.89 -0.49 13.10
CA GLU A 90 -18.06 -0.13 13.90
C GLU A 90 -18.98 0.85 13.15
N ASP A 91 -18.44 1.58 12.17
CA ASP A 91 -19.13 2.63 11.38
C ASP A 91 -19.09 2.25 9.89
N GLU A 92 -20.17 1.64 9.40
CA GLU A 92 -20.29 1.22 8.00
C GLU A 92 -20.24 2.42 7.04
N ALA A 93 -20.76 3.57 7.42
CA ALA A 93 -20.73 4.77 6.59
C ALA A 93 -19.29 5.31 6.45
N PHE A 94 -18.51 5.26 7.51
CA PHE A 94 -17.09 5.59 7.46
C PHE A 94 -16.31 4.57 6.61
N ALA A 95 -16.59 3.27 6.78
CA ALA A 95 -15.97 2.23 5.97
C ALA A 95 -16.23 2.44 4.47
N ALA A 96 -17.48 2.74 4.10
CA ALA A 96 -17.85 3.03 2.71
C ALA A 96 -17.09 4.25 2.16
N ARG A 97 -16.96 5.33 2.95
CA ARG A 97 -16.17 6.51 2.55
C ARG A 97 -14.68 6.18 2.38
N ALA A 98 -14.12 5.34 3.24
CA ALA A 98 -12.73 4.91 3.12
C ALA A 98 -12.49 4.08 1.84
N HIS A 99 -13.43 3.20 1.48
CA HIS A 99 -13.39 2.48 0.20
C HIS A 99 -13.49 3.43 -0.99
N ASP A 100 -14.40 4.39 -0.96
CA ASP A 100 -14.54 5.41 -2.01
C ASP A 100 -13.28 6.27 -2.11
N ALA A 101 -12.70 6.70 -0.99
CA ALA A 101 -11.44 7.44 -0.98
C ALA A 101 -10.28 6.64 -1.59
N THR A 102 -10.22 5.32 -1.34
CA THR A 102 -9.25 4.42 -1.99
C THR A 102 -9.46 4.41 -3.50
N TYR A 103 -10.69 4.22 -3.96
CA TYR A 103 -11.02 4.21 -5.38
C TYR A 103 -10.68 5.55 -6.04
N GLN A 104 -11.03 6.68 -5.44
CA GLN A 104 -10.73 8.02 -5.95
C GLN A 104 -9.22 8.29 -6.01
N LEU A 105 -8.46 7.86 -4.99
CA LEU A 105 -6.99 7.90 -5.01
C LEU A 105 -6.44 7.14 -6.22
N GLN A 106 -6.85 5.90 -6.40
CA GLN A 106 -6.41 5.03 -7.50
C GLN A 106 -6.83 5.57 -8.85
N SER A 107 -8.03 6.15 -8.94
CA SER A 107 -8.55 6.82 -10.15
C SER A 107 -7.87 8.16 -10.47
N GLY A 108 -6.99 8.66 -9.60
CA GLY A 108 -6.15 9.82 -9.89
C GLY A 108 -6.68 11.14 -9.32
N LYS A 109 -7.59 11.15 -8.35
CA LYS A 109 -8.06 12.38 -7.70
C LYS A 109 -6.88 13.20 -7.19
N ARG A 110 -6.74 14.40 -7.70
CA ARG A 110 -5.55 15.25 -7.59
C ARG A 110 -5.16 15.55 -6.13
N GLY A 111 -6.13 15.93 -5.30
CA GLY A 111 -5.92 16.19 -3.87
C GLY A 111 -5.49 14.95 -3.13
N TYR A 112 -6.15 13.82 -3.36
CA TYR A 112 -5.82 12.55 -2.71
C TYR A 112 -4.44 12.02 -3.11
N ARG A 113 -4.04 12.21 -4.37
CA ARG A 113 -2.68 11.89 -4.85
C ARG A 113 -1.61 12.77 -4.19
N ALA A 114 -1.91 14.05 -3.99
CA ALA A 114 -0.99 14.94 -3.30
C ALA A 114 -0.85 14.56 -1.82
N LEU A 115 -1.95 14.27 -1.14
CA LEU A 115 -1.96 13.82 0.25
C LEU A 115 -1.24 12.47 0.41
N TRP A 116 -1.49 11.52 -0.48
CA TRP A 116 -0.80 10.23 -0.53
C TRP A 116 0.72 10.37 -0.65
N ARG A 117 1.22 11.29 -1.48
CA ARG A 117 2.66 11.57 -1.56
C ARG A 117 3.24 12.03 -0.23
N HIS A 118 2.50 12.84 0.53
CA HIS A 118 2.92 13.25 1.87
C HIS A 118 2.98 12.06 2.83
N ILE A 119 1.98 11.18 2.80
CA ILE A 119 1.96 9.96 3.60
C ILE A 119 3.19 9.10 3.29
N LEU A 120 3.51 8.90 2.01
CA LEU A 120 4.69 8.15 1.60
C LEU A 120 5.98 8.82 2.05
N ASN A 121 6.15 10.11 1.78
CA ASN A 121 7.38 10.84 2.11
C ASN A 121 7.70 10.77 3.60
N VAL A 122 6.70 11.03 4.45
CA VAL A 122 6.85 10.99 5.91
C VAL A 122 7.15 9.56 6.38
N SER A 123 6.42 8.56 5.86
CA SER A 123 6.58 7.16 6.25
C SER A 123 7.92 6.57 5.79
N VAL A 124 8.31 6.81 4.55
CA VAL A 124 9.58 6.31 3.99
C VAL A 124 10.78 6.94 4.69
N ALA A 125 10.72 8.25 4.97
CA ALA A 125 11.79 8.93 5.71
C ALA A 125 11.99 8.33 7.12
N ASP A 126 10.90 7.98 7.80
CA ASP A 126 10.97 7.32 9.11
C ASP A 126 11.51 5.89 9.01
N MET A 127 11.00 5.10 8.07
CA MET A 127 11.49 3.74 7.83
C MET A 127 12.99 3.72 7.51
N LYS A 128 13.48 4.61 6.65
CA LYS A 128 14.91 4.74 6.33
C LYS A 128 15.75 4.97 7.57
N ARG A 129 15.36 5.92 8.42
CA ARG A 129 16.09 6.18 9.68
C ARG A 129 16.16 4.97 10.61
N ASN A 130 15.07 4.17 10.65
CA ASN A 130 15.03 2.98 11.48
C ASN A 130 15.89 1.84 10.91
N TYR A 131 15.87 1.62 9.61
CA TYR A 131 16.70 0.61 8.94
C TYR A 131 18.18 0.98 8.96
N GLU A 132 18.54 2.26 8.80
CA GLU A 132 19.91 2.72 8.93
C GLU A 132 20.53 2.39 10.31
N LYS A 133 19.76 2.52 11.39
CA LYS A 133 20.21 2.14 12.75
C LYS A 133 20.50 0.64 12.90
N LEU A 134 19.92 -0.19 12.04
CA LEU A 134 20.10 -1.64 12.02
C LEU A 134 21.12 -2.08 10.96
N ASP A 135 21.74 -1.13 10.25
CA ASP A 135 22.61 -1.40 9.09
C ASP A 135 21.93 -2.28 8.01
N VAL A 136 20.62 -2.02 7.81
CA VAL A 136 19.79 -2.67 6.78
C VAL A 136 19.59 -1.69 5.64
N HIS A 137 19.93 -2.09 4.43
CA HIS A 137 19.88 -1.25 3.23
C HIS A 137 19.06 -1.90 2.13
N PHE A 138 18.30 -1.08 1.41
CA PHE A 138 17.55 -1.49 0.22
C PHE A 138 18.06 -0.73 -0.99
N ASP A 139 18.17 -1.43 -2.12
CA ASP A 139 18.62 -0.85 -3.39
C ASP A 139 17.46 -0.11 -4.07
N VAL A 140 16.24 -0.63 -3.91
CA VAL A 140 15.01 -0.03 -4.45
C VAL A 140 13.93 0.05 -3.38
N TRP A 141 13.06 1.02 -3.55
CA TRP A 141 11.94 1.33 -2.65
C TRP A 141 10.67 1.42 -3.50
N LEU A 142 10.12 0.25 -3.81
CA LEU A 142 8.93 0.12 -4.62
C LEU A 142 7.70 -0.17 -3.75
N GLY A 143 6.53 0.15 -4.27
CA GLY A 143 5.26 -0.09 -3.63
C GLY A 143 4.26 -0.79 -4.53
N GLU A 144 3.12 -1.16 -3.98
CA GLU A 144 1.98 -1.67 -4.74
C GLU A 144 1.55 -0.69 -5.83
N SER A 145 1.70 0.63 -5.58
CA SER A 145 1.39 1.69 -6.56
C SER A 145 2.24 1.61 -7.83
N ASP A 146 3.47 1.13 -7.73
CA ASP A 146 4.38 0.98 -8.88
C ASP A 146 3.94 -0.16 -9.80
N ALA A 147 3.16 -1.12 -9.30
CA ALA A 147 2.59 -2.20 -10.09
C ALA A 147 1.36 -1.76 -10.93
N GLN A 148 0.69 -0.67 -10.54
CA GLN A 148 -0.55 -0.21 -11.17
C GLN A 148 -0.49 -0.08 -12.70
N PRO A 149 0.57 0.46 -13.32
CA PRO A 149 0.66 0.57 -14.78
C PRO A 149 0.71 -0.78 -15.52
N TYR A 150 1.10 -1.85 -14.82
CA TYR A 150 1.25 -3.19 -15.40
C TYR A 150 -0.01 -4.03 -15.30
N ILE A 151 -0.93 -3.69 -14.38
CA ILE A 151 -2.14 -4.46 -14.09
C ILE A 151 -3.02 -4.68 -15.34
N PRO A 152 -3.34 -3.65 -16.16
CA PRO A 152 -4.20 -3.86 -17.33
C PRO A 152 -3.62 -4.88 -18.33
N LYS A 153 -2.31 -4.84 -18.55
CA LYS A 153 -1.63 -5.79 -19.44
C LYS A 153 -1.62 -7.21 -18.85
N MET A 154 -1.41 -7.32 -17.55
CA MET A 154 -1.44 -8.59 -16.84
C MET A 154 -2.84 -9.21 -16.89
N LEU A 155 -3.90 -8.45 -16.61
CA LEU A 155 -5.29 -8.93 -16.68
C LEU A 155 -5.62 -9.46 -18.08
N LYS A 156 -5.28 -8.71 -19.12
CA LYS A 156 -5.47 -9.14 -20.51
C LYS A 156 -4.73 -10.46 -20.79
N LEU A 157 -3.50 -10.60 -20.33
CA LEU A 157 -2.70 -11.81 -20.55
C LEU A 157 -3.31 -13.03 -19.85
N VAL A 158 -3.80 -12.91 -18.62
CA VAL A 158 -4.41 -14.04 -17.90
C VAL A 158 -5.75 -14.45 -18.49
N GLU A 159 -6.54 -13.51 -19.04
CA GLU A 159 -7.76 -13.80 -19.77
C GLU A 159 -7.45 -14.49 -21.11
N GLU A 160 -6.52 -13.97 -21.91
CA GLU A 160 -6.11 -14.57 -23.18
C GLU A 160 -5.54 -15.99 -23.03
N LYS A 161 -4.89 -16.27 -21.91
CA LYS A 161 -4.34 -17.58 -21.59
C LYS A 161 -5.33 -18.52 -20.88
N HIS A 162 -6.56 -18.08 -20.68
CA HIS A 162 -7.61 -18.83 -19.96
C HIS A 162 -7.20 -19.27 -18.54
N LEU A 163 -6.36 -18.47 -17.88
CA LEU A 163 -5.92 -18.70 -16.50
C LEU A 163 -6.88 -18.12 -15.47
N ALA A 164 -7.72 -17.17 -15.88
CA ALA A 164 -8.70 -16.53 -15.01
C ALA A 164 -10.13 -16.90 -15.47
N VAL A 165 -11.02 -17.00 -14.50
CA VAL A 165 -12.46 -17.25 -14.71
C VAL A 165 -13.30 -16.21 -13.97
N ARG A 166 -14.53 -15.98 -14.43
CA ARG A 166 -15.46 -15.12 -13.71
C ARG A 166 -16.24 -15.96 -12.71
N SER A 167 -16.22 -15.54 -11.44
CA SER A 167 -16.94 -16.16 -10.34
C SER A 167 -17.55 -15.09 -9.45
N GLU A 168 -18.85 -15.15 -9.20
CA GLU A 168 -19.59 -14.22 -8.31
C GLU A 168 -19.33 -12.73 -8.58
N GLY A 169 -19.19 -12.36 -9.86
CA GLY A 169 -18.90 -10.98 -10.28
C GLY A 169 -17.41 -10.58 -10.25
N ALA A 170 -16.55 -11.41 -9.70
CA ALA A 170 -15.10 -11.18 -9.66
C ALA A 170 -14.38 -11.93 -10.80
N LEU A 171 -13.21 -11.43 -11.20
CA LEU A 171 -12.24 -12.16 -12.02
C LEU A 171 -11.25 -12.86 -11.08
N VAL A 172 -11.19 -14.17 -11.13
CA VAL A 172 -10.40 -14.99 -10.20
C VAL A 172 -9.52 -16.00 -10.94
N VAL A 173 -8.41 -16.37 -10.33
CA VAL A 173 -7.56 -17.48 -10.78
C VAL A 173 -7.77 -18.65 -9.82
N PRO A 174 -8.29 -19.81 -10.27
CA PRO A 174 -8.31 -21.02 -9.47
C PRO A 174 -6.87 -21.45 -9.16
N VAL A 175 -6.57 -21.67 -7.88
CA VAL A 175 -5.24 -22.08 -7.42
C VAL A 175 -5.26 -23.42 -6.70
N GLN A 176 -6.45 -24.04 -6.58
CA GLN A 176 -6.63 -25.37 -6.00
C GLN A 176 -5.99 -26.43 -6.89
N GLU A 177 -5.15 -27.28 -6.30
CA GLU A 177 -4.56 -28.45 -6.95
C GLU A 177 -5.17 -29.76 -6.42
N ASP A 178 -5.09 -30.84 -7.20
CA ASP A 178 -5.63 -32.15 -6.80
C ASP A 178 -4.98 -32.71 -5.53
N ALA A 179 -3.75 -32.30 -5.23
CA ALA A 179 -3.00 -32.73 -4.06
C ALA A 179 -3.35 -31.95 -2.78
N ASP A 180 -4.14 -30.91 -2.88
CA ASP A 180 -4.49 -30.07 -1.73
C ASP A 180 -5.44 -30.80 -0.79
N THR A 181 -5.08 -30.83 0.48
CA THR A 181 -5.87 -31.45 1.55
C THR A 181 -6.90 -30.52 2.17
N LYS A 182 -6.88 -29.23 1.79
CA LYS A 182 -7.80 -28.19 2.26
C LYS A 182 -8.38 -27.46 1.08
N ASP A 183 -9.57 -26.91 1.25
CA ASP A 183 -10.17 -26.01 0.28
C ASP A 183 -9.38 -24.70 0.25
N ILE A 184 -8.81 -24.39 -0.93
CA ILE A 184 -8.00 -23.17 -1.15
C ILE A 184 -8.86 -22.20 -1.97
N PRO A 185 -9.20 -21.02 -1.41
CA PRO A 185 -9.99 -20.04 -2.13
C PRO A 185 -9.23 -19.53 -3.36
N PRO A 186 -9.93 -19.20 -4.46
CA PRO A 186 -9.30 -18.66 -5.66
C PRO A 186 -8.65 -17.30 -5.40
N CYS A 187 -7.59 -17.01 -6.14
CA CYS A 187 -6.96 -15.71 -6.12
C CYS A 187 -7.82 -14.67 -6.85
N ILE A 188 -8.33 -13.66 -6.14
CA ILE A 188 -9.15 -12.59 -6.71
C ILE A 188 -8.23 -11.56 -7.37
N LEU A 189 -8.41 -11.35 -8.68
CA LEU A 189 -7.68 -10.35 -9.45
C LEU A 189 -8.44 -9.02 -9.55
N VAL A 190 -9.74 -9.09 -9.76
CA VAL A 190 -10.65 -7.94 -9.88
C VAL A 190 -11.97 -8.29 -9.20
N LYS A 191 -12.49 -7.34 -8.43
CA LYS A 191 -13.76 -7.48 -7.71
C LYS A 191 -14.76 -6.45 -8.21
#